data_5730debcd73a973e4b99e6fa6d7c7e6d
#
_entry.id   5730debcd73a973e4b99e6fa6d7c7e6d
#
_cell.length_a   1.000
_cell.length_b   1.000
_cell.length_c   1.000
_cell.angle_alpha   90.00
_cell.angle_beta   90.00
_cell.angle_gamma   90.00
#
_symmetry.space_group_name_H-M   'P 1'
#
loop_
_entity.id
_entity.type
_entity.pdbx_description
1 polymer ?
#
loop_
_entity_poly.entity_id
_entity_poly.type
_entity_poly.pdbx_seq_one_letter_code
_entity_poly.pdbx_strand_id
1 'polypeptide(L)'
;MRILAILVVIAGLAGEPGLSRAACLTVPSSQILARNLAPAIPLFRALDPETPIGFAPFPGTVQVLSSHDVVLIGHRFGLVFPPGETVPSACVERIVRHLSEQEMMSALRTALDIEGATVEILEMSNQPVPPGRLEFQRTFLSKPPVNAPQTPVIWRGKLIYDDQRSLMVWAKARISVDREIFLATETIPKGTVIRADQVATDHIRQFPSIEPSANAPLTIVGKIARRTLAAGQPIVADALDDLKDVFRGERVHVRAIDGGASIRFDAIAQSSGQKGDVILVHNPWSGKNFRALIEGREHVLVRGEL
;
A
#
# COMPACT_ATOMS: atom_id res chain seq x y z
N MET A 1 -44.50 4.80 76.46
CA MET A 1 -43.75 4.09 75.40
C MET A 1 -44.67 3.90 74.23
N ARG A 2 -44.57 4.81 73.22
CA ARG A 2 -45.46 4.84 72.03
C ARG A 2 -44.69 4.22 70.88
N ILE A 3 -45.17 3.10 70.37
CA ILE A 3 -44.60 2.40 69.19
C ILE A 3 -45.21 3.03 67.95
N LEU A 4 -44.36 3.65 67.14
CA LEU A 4 -44.78 4.25 65.88
C LEU A 4 -44.63 3.16 64.76
N ALA A 5 -45.77 2.75 64.21
CA ALA A 5 -45.83 1.82 63.07
C ALA A 5 -45.49 2.62 61.77
N ILE A 6 -44.43 2.27 61.12
CA ILE A 6 -44.08 2.79 59.77
C ILE A 6 -44.74 1.92 58.73
N LEU A 7 -45.72 2.52 57.99
CA LEU A 7 -46.33 1.89 56.85
C LEU A 7 -45.42 2.06 55.62
N VAL A 8 -44.82 0.96 55.15
CA VAL A 8 -44.07 0.94 53.89
C VAL A 8 -45.06 0.75 52.73
N VAL A 9 -45.29 1.80 51.97
CA VAL A 9 -45.99 1.72 50.69
C VAL A 9 -45.03 1.24 49.63
N ILE A 10 -45.18 -0.01 49.19
CA ILE A 10 -44.48 -0.55 48.02
C ILE A 10 -45.20 -0.05 46.77
N ALA A 11 -44.65 0.99 46.14
CA ALA A 11 -45.07 1.41 44.81
C ALA A 11 -44.65 0.35 43.79
N GLY A 12 -45.57 -0.41 43.26
CA GLY A 12 -45.32 -1.32 42.16
C GLY A 12 -44.88 -0.53 40.93
N LEU A 13 -43.63 -0.72 40.49
CA LEU A 13 -43.16 -0.34 39.17
C LEU A 13 -43.92 -1.18 38.13
N ALA A 14 -44.97 -0.58 37.55
CA ALA A 14 -45.54 -1.10 36.31
C ALA A 14 -44.45 -1.04 35.23
N GLY A 15 -43.88 -2.22 34.89
CA GLY A 15 -42.96 -2.35 33.78
C GLY A 15 -43.71 -1.89 32.52
N GLU A 16 -43.19 -0.84 31.89
CA GLU A 16 -43.63 -0.47 30.55
C GLU A 16 -43.44 -1.69 29.64
N PRO A 17 -44.44 -2.03 28.79
CA PRO A 17 -44.27 -3.08 27.80
C PRO A 17 -43.19 -2.60 26.85
N GLY A 18 -42.00 -3.18 26.99
CA GLY A 18 -40.92 -2.99 26.03
C GLY A 18 -41.49 -3.24 24.64
N LEU A 19 -41.50 -2.22 23.79
CA LEU A 19 -41.79 -2.36 22.37
C LEU A 19 -40.89 -3.47 21.85
N SER A 20 -41.45 -4.66 21.66
CA SER A 20 -40.78 -5.75 20.96
C SER A 20 -40.45 -5.20 19.58
N ARG A 21 -39.19 -4.84 19.38
CA ARG A 21 -38.68 -4.41 18.08
C ARG A 21 -38.84 -5.61 17.17
N ALA A 22 -39.91 -5.59 16.35
CA ALA A 22 -40.14 -6.63 15.37
C ALA A 22 -38.84 -6.78 14.58
N ALA A 23 -38.30 -8.01 14.53
CA ALA A 23 -37.06 -8.26 13.84
C ALA A 23 -37.22 -7.85 12.37
N CYS A 24 -36.36 -6.98 11.89
CA CYS A 24 -36.38 -6.56 10.50
C CYS A 24 -36.05 -7.74 9.57
N LEU A 25 -36.62 -7.73 8.39
CA LEU A 25 -36.33 -8.68 7.33
C LEU A 25 -34.94 -8.37 6.79
N THR A 26 -34.03 -9.33 6.89
CA THR A 26 -32.66 -9.16 6.47
C THR A 26 -32.53 -9.52 4.99
N VAL A 27 -31.91 -8.63 4.20
CA VAL A 27 -31.63 -8.84 2.77
C VAL A 27 -30.15 -8.88 2.50
N PRO A 28 -29.66 -9.84 1.67
CA PRO A 28 -28.24 -10.00 1.42
C PRO A 28 -27.71 -9.05 0.33
N SER A 29 -28.56 -8.57 -0.55
CA SER A 29 -28.18 -7.79 -1.74
C SER A 29 -28.71 -6.35 -1.73
N SER A 30 -28.38 -5.59 -2.77
CA SER A 30 -28.90 -4.24 -2.96
C SER A 30 -30.35 -4.18 -3.41
N GLN A 31 -30.96 -5.33 -3.70
CA GLN A 31 -32.35 -5.43 -4.12
C GLN A 31 -33.18 -6.19 -3.06
N ILE A 32 -34.39 -5.74 -2.85
CA ILE A 32 -35.40 -6.48 -2.09
C ILE A 32 -36.12 -7.34 -3.11
N LEU A 33 -36.11 -8.64 -2.91
CA LEU A 33 -36.79 -9.62 -3.77
C LEU A 33 -38.13 -10.02 -3.15
N ALA A 34 -39.08 -10.53 -3.96
CA ALA A 34 -40.38 -10.98 -3.50
C ALA A 34 -40.25 -11.97 -2.34
N ARG A 35 -39.33 -12.92 -2.39
CA ARG A 35 -39.03 -13.88 -1.31
C ARG A 35 -38.64 -13.23 0.02
N ASN A 36 -38.10 -12.02 -0.01
CA ASN A 36 -37.68 -11.35 1.23
C ASN A 36 -38.89 -10.78 1.99
N LEU A 37 -39.94 -10.30 1.29
CA LEU A 37 -41.19 -9.82 1.93
C LEU A 37 -42.19 -10.93 2.23
N ALA A 38 -42.15 -12.03 1.50
CA ALA A 38 -43.08 -13.15 1.61
C ALA A 38 -43.29 -13.71 3.05
N PRO A 39 -42.25 -13.74 3.93
CA PRO A 39 -42.46 -14.17 5.32
C PRO A 39 -43.37 -13.25 6.14
N ALA A 40 -43.25 -11.93 5.95
CA ALA A 40 -44.05 -10.93 6.65
C ALA A 40 -45.39 -10.63 5.95
N ILE A 41 -45.41 -10.74 4.63
CA ILE A 41 -46.56 -10.40 3.78
C ILE A 41 -46.79 -11.56 2.78
N PRO A 42 -47.60 -12.57 3.18
CA PRO A 42 -47.76 -13.81 2.40
C PRO A 42 -48.23 -13.63 0.95
N LEU A 43 -48.87 -12.52 0.62
CA LEU A 43 -49.37 -12.23 -0.74
C LEU A 43 -48.21 -12.17 -1.76
N PHE A 44 -46.99 -11.79 -1.34
CA PHE A 44 -45.81 -11.77 -2.23
C PHE A 44 -45.34 -13.17 -2.64
N ARG A 45 -45.85 -14.26 -2.07
CA ARG A 45 -45.60 -15.63 -2.54
C ARG A 45 -46.22 -15.92 -3.90
N ALA A 46 -47.17 -15.09 -4.35
CA ALA A 46 -47.76 -15.21 -5.66
C ALA A 46 -46.84 -14.76 -6.80
N LEU A 47 -45.76 -14.04 -6.48
CA LEU A 47 -44.73 -13.61 -7.42
C LEU A 47 -43.58 -14.64 -7.50
N ASP A 48 -42.83 -14.60 -8.61
CA ASP A 48 -41.58 -15.31 -8.68
C ASP A 48 -40.68 -14.84 -7.52
N PRO A 49 -40.11 -15.76 -6.71
CA PRO A 49 -39.27 -15.43 -5.57
C PRO A 49 -38.10 -14.49 -5.88
N GLU A 50 -37.56 -14.52 -7.11
CA GLU A 50 -36.43 -13.68 -7.56
C GLU A 50 -36.88 -12.33 -8.15
N THR A 51 -38.18 -12.05 -8.19
CA THR A 51 -38.66 -10.76 -8.70
C THR A 51 -38.16 -9.60 -7.85
N PRO A 52 -37.41 -8.62 -8.42
CA PRO A 52 -36.96 -7.45 -7.70
C PRO A 52 -38.12 -6.47 -7.48
N ILE A 53 -38.46 -6.24 -6.21
CA ILE A 53 -39.59 -5.40 -5.83
C ILE A 53 -39.20 -4.02 -5.32
N GLY A 54 -37.91 -3.81 -5.03
CA GLY A 54 -37.36 -2.53 -4.58
C GLY A 54 -35.87 -2.59 -4.31
N PHE A 55 -35.33 -1.47 -3.84
CA PHE A 55 -33.92 -1.38 -3.42
C PHE A 55 -33.84 -1.54 -1.90
N ALA A 56 -32.83 -2.29 -1.48
CA ALA A 56 -32.50 -2.44 -0.07
C ALA A 56 -31.88 -1.14 0.47
N PRO A 57 -32.01 -0.86 1.77
CA PRO A 57 -31.39 0.29 2.40
C PRO A 57 -29.86 0.22 2.34
N PHE A 58 -29.18 1.32 2.63
CA PHE A 58 -27.73 1.32 2.78
C PHE A 58 -27.31 0.37 3.93
N PRO A 59 -26.15 -0.28 3.82
CA PRO A 59 -25.64 -1.13 4.90
C PRO A 59 -25.63 -0.40 6.25
N GLY A 60 -26.13 -1.05 7.30
CA GLY A 60 -26.23 -0.47 8.64
C GLY A 60 -27.41 0.47 8.86
N THR A 61 -28.29 0.65 7.85
CA THR A 61 -29.51 1.42 7.99
C THR A 61 -30.75 0.53 7.85
N VAL A 62 -31.87 1.00 8.38
CA VAL A 62 -33.15 0.31 8.37
C VAL A 62 -34.12 1.09 7.50
N GLN A 63 -34.91 0.39 6.68
CA GLN A 63 -35.99 0.94 5.89
C GLN A 63 -37.31 0.37 6.38
N VAL A 64 -38.23 1.24 6.77
CA VAL A 64 -39.61 0.84 7.12
C VAL A 64 -40.49 1.08 5.90
N LEU A 65 -41.08 0.00 5.39
CA LEU A 65 -42.13 0.04 4.39
C LEU A 65 -43.47 0.13 5.12
N SER A 66 -44.16 1.25 5.03
CA SER A 66 -45.50 1.40 5.62
C SER A 66 -46.49 0.48 4.94
N SER A 67 -47.66 0.24 5.55
CA SER A 67 -48.74 -0.51 4.92
C SER A 67 -49.11 0.05 3.54
N HIS A 68 -49.10 1.37 3.41
CA HIS A 68 -49.37 2.04 2.14
C HIS A 68 -48.29 1.73 1.08
N ASP A 69 -46.99 1.78 1.47
CA ASP A 69 -45.88 1.44 0.56
C ASP A 69 -45.97 -0.01 0.07
N VAL A 70 -46.31 -0.92 0.98
CA VAL A 70 -46.51 -2.35 0.65
C VAL A 70 -47.60 -2.54 -0.36
N VAL A 71 -48.74 -1.87 -0.19
CA VAL A 71 -49.89 -1.92 -1.13
C VAL A 71 -49.48 -1.35 -2.49
N LEU A 72 -48.82 -0.20 -2.51
CA LEU A 72 -48.32 0.41 -3.78
C LEU A 72 -47.34 -0.50 -4.52
N ILE A 73 -46.41 -1.11 -3.79
CA ILE A 73 -45.47 -2.09 -4.37
C ILE A 73 -46.23 -3.26 -4.94
N GLY A 74 -47.14 -3.86 -4.16
CA GLY A 74 -47.93 -5.02 -4.60
C GLY A 74 -48.76 -4.73 -5.87
N HIS A 75 -49.44 -3.59 -5.93
CA HIS A 75 -50.23 -3.18 -7.11
C HIS A 75 -49.34 -3.04 -8.36
N ARG A 76 -48.12 -2.55 -8.23
CA ARG A 76 -47.16 -2.45 -9.36
C ARG A 76 -46.87 -3.81 -9.99
N PHE A 77 -46.94 -4.89 -9.20
CA PHE A 77 -46.71 -6.27 -9.65
C PHE A 77 -48.04 -7.06 -9.83
N GLY A 78 -49.17 -6.37 -9.87
CA GLY A 78 -50.48 -7.00 -10.13
C GLY A 78 -51.10 -7.75 -8.95
N LEU A 79 -50.55 -7.56 -7.74
CA LEU A 79 -51.14 -8.15 -6.53
C LEU A 79 -52.36 -7.33 -6.12
N VAL A 80 -53.48 -8.02 -5.77
CA VAL A 80 -54.72 -7.41 -5.29
C VAL A 80 -54.87 -7.72 -3.81
N PHE A 81 -54.90 -6.69 -2.98
CA PHE A 81 -55.15 -6.81 -1.56
C PHE A 81 -56.65 -6.84 -1.29
N PRO A 82 -57.17 -7.80 -0.53
CA PRO A 82 -58.59 -7.86 -0.22
C PRO A 82 -59.07 -6.58 0.50
N PRO A 83 -60.26 -6.04 0.17
CA PRO A 83 -60.79 -4.87 0.82
C PRO A 83 -61.07 -5.17 2.31
N GLY A 84 -60.63 -4.27 3.21
CA GLY A 84 -60.81 -4.42 4.65
C GLY A 84 -59.72 -5.25 5.36
N GLU A 85 -58.79 -5.84 4.67
CA GLU A 85 -57.63 -6.53 5.27
C GLU A 85 -56.56 -5.54 5.70
N THR A 86 -56.08 -5.69 6.93
CA THR A 86 -54.98 -4.87 7.43
C THR A 86 -53.67 -5.39 6.88
N VAL A 87 -53.06 -4.63 5.95
CA VAL A 87 -51.72 -4.95 5.41
C VAL A 87 -50.67 -4.56 6.44
N PRO A 88 -49.80 -5.47 6.89
CA PRO A 88 -48.76 -5.12 7.85
C PRO A 88 -47.66 -4.24 7.21
N SER A 89 -47.06 -3.38 8.01
CA SER A 89 -45.81 -2.72 7.64
C SER A 89 -44.64 -3.73 7.70
N ALA A 90 -43.57 -3.51 6.93
CA ALA A 90 -42.40 -4.34 6.94
C ALA A 90 -41.16 -3.49 7.24
N CYS A 91 -40.29 -4.01 8.09
CA CYS A 91 -38.96 -3.45 8.35
C CYS A 91 -37.94 -4.26 7.56
N VAL A 92 -37.10 -3.59 6.81
CA VAL A 92 -36.04 -4.22 5.99
C VAL A 92 -34.68 -3.65 6.37
N GLU A 93 -33.70 -4.52 6.52
CA GLU A 93 -32.31 -4.14 6.77
C GLU A 93 -31.36 -5.01 5.93
N ARG A 94 -30.17 -4.51 5.66
CA ARG A 94 -29.16 -5.31 4.98
C ARG A 94 -28.36 -6.13 5.96
N ILE A 95 -27.94 -7.32 5.51
CA ILE A 95 -26.95 -8.12 6.24
C ILE A 95 -25.67 -7.30 6.34
N VAL A 96 -25.20 -7.16 7.57
CA VAL A 96 -23.91 -6.52 7.86
C VAL A 96 -23.12 -7.39 8.84
N ARG A 97 -21.81 -7.22 8.82
CA ARG A 97 -20.86 -7.88 9.73
C ARG A 97 -19.79 -6.90 10.17
N HIS A 98 -19.05 -7.24 11.18
CA HIS A 98 -17.83 -6.54 11.54
C HIS A 98 -16.65 -7.15 10.79
N LEU A 99 -15.67 -6.32 10.43
CA LEU A 99 -14.40 -6.78 9.89
C LEU A 99 -13.59 -7.44 11.00
N SER A 100 -12.99 -8.58 10.70
CA SER A 100 -12.04 -9.21 11.63
C SER A 100 -10.64 -8.66 11.41
N GLU A 101 -9.84 -8.65 12.48
CA GLU A 101 -8.42 -8.27 12.42
C GLU A 101 -7.64 -9.18 11.46
N GLN A 102 -7.94 -10.47 11.46
CA GLN A 102 -7.30 -11.44 10.58
C GLN A 102 -7.57 -11.15 9.10
N GLU A 103 -8.81 -10.80 8.74
CA GLU A 103 -9.18 -10.42 7.38
C GLU A 103 -8.48 -9.12 6.96
N MET A 104 -8.46 -8.13 7.84
CA MET A 104 -7.76 -6.87 7.63
C MET A 104 -6.25 -7.11 7.44
N MET A 105 -5.63 -7.90 8.32
CA MET A 105 -4.22 -8.24 8.24
C MET A 105 -3.86 -8.93 6.92
N SER A 106 -4.67 -9.88 6.50
CA SER A 106 -4.48 -10.59 5.22
C SER A 106 -4.51 -9.62 4.03
N ALA A 107 -5.51 -8.71 4.01
CA ALA A 107 -5.65 -7.72 2.94
C ALA A 107 -4.46 -6.74 2.90
N LEU A 108 -4.01 -6.27 4.07
CA LEU A 108 -2.86 -5.35 4.17
C LEU A 108 -1.56 -6.02 3.71
N ARG A 109 -1.30 -7.27 4.13
CA ARG A 109 -0.11 -8.03 3.70
C ARG A 109 -0.10 -8.28 2.20
N THR A 110 -1.24 -8.68 1.64
CA THR A 110 -1.38 -8.87 0.19
C THR A 110 -1.12 -7.58 -0.58
N ALA A 111 -1.65 -6.45 -0.09
CA ALA A 111 -1.46 -5.14 -0.75
C ALA A 111 -0.04 -4.59 -0.58
N LEU A 112 0.63 -4.90 0.53
CA LEU A 112 2.01 -4.48 0.79
C LEU A 112 2.99 -5.19 -0.15
N ASP A 113 2.81 -6.49 -0.34
CA ASP A 113 3.60 -7.35 -1.24
C ASP A 113 5.12 -7.17 -1.00
N ILE A 114 5.55 -7.27 0.25
CA ILE A 114 6.95 -7.20 0.66
C ILE A 114 7.26 -8.38 1.56
N GLU A 115 8.15 -9.24 1.10
CA GLU A 115 8.62 -10.38 1.87
C GLU A 115 9.35 -9.92 3.15
N GLY A 116 9.08 -10.61 4.25
CA GLY A 116 9.68 -10.28 5.55
C GLY A 116 9.13 -9.01 6.23
N ALA A 117 8.17 -8.31 5.62
CA ALA A 117 7.56 -7.15 6.26
C ALA A 117 6.66 -7.55 7.43
N THR A 118 6.80 -6.83 8.54
CA THR A 118 5.93 -6.93 9.70
C THR A 118 4.85 -5.84 9.63
N VAL A 119 3.61 -6.26 9.79
CA VAL A 119 2.44 -5.36 9.90
C VAL A 119 1.80 -5.60 11.25
N GLU A 120 1.64 -4.56 12.04
CA GLU A 120 0.97 -4.56 13.34
C GLU A 120 -0.22 -3.61 13.27
N ILE A 121 -1.44 -4.11 13.39
CA ILE A 121 -2.65 -3.29 13.39
C ILE A 121 -2.87 -2.77 14.81
N LEU A 122 -3.00 -1.46 14.97
CA LEU A 122 -3.27 -0.80 16.24
C LEU A 122 -4.75 -0.42 16.37
N GLU A 123 -5.34 0.03 15.28
CA GLU A 123 -6.73 0.43 15.19
C GLU A 123 -7.24 0.14 13.76
N MET A 124 -8.53 -0.13 13.62
CA MET A 124 -9.15 -0.30 12.31
C MET A 124 -10.63 0.10 12.32
N SER A 125 -11.22 0.24 11.13
CA SER A 125 -12.65 0.47 10.97
C SER A 125 -13.45 -0.60 11.71
N ASN A 126 -14.33 -0.21 12.63
CA ASN A 126 -15.22 -1.11 13.36
C ASN A 126 -16.70 -0.96 12.99
N GLN A 127 -17.01 -0.10 12.02
CA GLN A 127 -18.38 0.06 11.52
C GLN A 127 -18.89 -1.24 10.89
N PRO A 128 -20.19 -1.55 11.05
CA PRO A 128 -20.79 -2.67 10.34
C PRO A 128 -20.69 -2.49 8.83
N VAL A 129 -20.25 -3.53 8.13
CA VAL A 129 -20.06 -3.52 6.67
C VAL A 129 -20.83 -4.68 6.03
N PRO A 130 -21.31 -4.56 4.79
CA PRO A 130 -21.89 -5.68 4.08
C PRO A 130 -20.84 -6.76 3.79
N PRO A 131 -21.25 -8.00 3.48
CA PRO A 131 -20.35 -9.00 2.89
C PRO A 131 -19.69 -8.43 1.63
N GLY A 132 -18.37 -8.63 1.51
CA GLY A 132 -17.61 -8.08 0.40
C GLY A 132 -16.13 -8.39 0.52
N ARG A 133 -15.34 -7.89 -0.43
CA ARG A 133 -13.89 -8.09 -0.51
C ARG A 133 -13.15 -6.81 -0.13
N LEU A 134 -12.16 -6.94 0.74
CA LEU A 134 -11.25 -5.84 1.08
C LEU A 134 -10.25 -5.61 -0.04
N GLU A 135 -10.02 -4.36 -0.37
CA GLU A 135 -9.03 -3.92 -1.35
C GLU A 135 -8.24 -2.74 -0.81
N PHE A 136 -6.93 -2.93 -0.68
CA PHE A 136 -5.96 -1.89 -0.35
C PHE A 136 -5.00 -1.72 -1.50
N GLN A 137 -4.54 -0.50 -1.73
CA GLN A 137 -3.51 -0.22 -2.72
C GLN A 137 -2.31 0.39 -2.02
N ARG A 138 -1.12 -0.09 -2.37
CA ARG A 138 0.14 0.38 -1.79
C ARG A 138 0.37 1.88 -2.01
N THR A 139 -0.16 2.42 -3.11
CA THR A 139 -0.09 3.86 -3.43
C THR A 139 -0.82 4.75 -2.43
N PHE A 140 -1.82 4.21 -1.71
CA PHE A 140 -2.55 4.92 -0.66
C PHE A 140 -1.99 4.70 0.75
N LEU A 141 -0.87 4.01 0.85
CA LEU A 141 -0.16 3.87 2.11
C LEU A 141 0.59 5.16 2.42
N SER A 142 0.20 5.84 3.49
CA SER A 142 0.89 7.04 3.97
C SER A 142 2.30 6.70 4.44
N LYS A 143 3.27 7.60 4.21
CA LYS A 143 4.63 7.45 4.74
C LYS A 143 4.71 8.08 6.14
N PRO A 144 5.43 7.47 7.09
CA PRO A 144 5.71 8.11 8.37
C PRO A 144 6.66 9.31 8.18
N PRO A 145 6.73 10.23 9.16
CA PRO A 145 7.71 11.31 9.15
C PRO A 145 9.15 10.76 9.12
N VAL A 146 10.03 11.44 8.39
CA VAL A 146 11.44 11.01 8.25
C VAL A 146 12.17 10.92 9.59
N ASN A 147 11.88 11.84 10.49
CA ASN A 147 12.45 11.89 11.85
C ASN A 147 11.79 10.92 12.84
N ALA A 148 10.72 10.22 12.44
CA ALA A 148 9.99 9.27 13.27
C ALA A 148 9.49 8.08 12.44
N PRO A 149 10.39 7.26 11.86
CA PRO A 149 10.05 6.20 10.90
C PRO A 149 9.23 5.05 11.48
N GLN A 150 9.15 4.95 12.80
CA GLN A 150 8.35 3.96 13.53
C GLN A 150 6.92 4.43 13.83
N THR A 151 6.55 5.67 13.44
CA THR A 151 5.21 6.20 13.68
C THR A 151 4.17 5.38 12.92
N PRO A 152 3.08 4.97 13.59
CA PRO A 152 1.98 4.28 12.91
C PRO A 152 1.37 5.15 11.82
N VAL A 153 1.02 4.52 10.71
CA VAL A 153 0.43 5.19 9.54
C VAL A 153 -1.01 4.74 9.33
N ILE A 154 -1.84 5.61 8.76
CA ILE A 154 -3.20 5.25 8.36
C ILE A 154 -3.16 4.79 6.91
N TRP A 155 -3.59 3.55 6.68
CA TRP A 155 -3.77 3.00 5.35
C TRP A 155 -5.26 2.92 5.03
N ARG A 156 -5.66 3.63 3.98
CA ARG A 156 -7.05 3.65 3.51
C ARG A 156 -7.23 2.65 2.39
N GLY A 157 -8.35 1.93 2.47
CA GLY A 157 -8.76 0.94 1.49
C GLY A 157 -10.27 1.01 1.25
N LYS A 158 -10.78 0.03 0.54
CA LYS A 158 -12.18 -0.11 0.19
C LYS A 158 -12.65 -1.52 0.50
N LEU A 159 -13.88 -1.64 0.95
CA LEU A 159 -14.63 -2.87 0.89
C LEU A 159 -15.51 -2.82 -0.37
N ILE A 160 -15.27 -3.71 -1.32
CA ILE A 160 -16.07 -3.84 -2.54
C ILE A 160 -17.21 -4.82 -2.27
N TYR A 161 -18.42 -4.39 -2.56
CA TYR A 161 -19.66 -5.17 -2.41
C TYR A 161 -20.63 -4.88 -3.57
N ASP A 162 -21.63 -5.72 -3.79
CA ASP A 162 -22.61 -5.58 -4.86
C ASP A 162 -21.95 -5.24 -6.22
N ASP A 163 -21.01 -6.06 -6.65
CA ASP A 163 -20.23 -5.99 -7.91
C ASP A 163 -19.35 -4.75 -8.08
N GLN A 164 -19.80 -3.56 -7.70
CA GLN A 164 -19.01 -2.34 -7.90
C GLN A 164 -19.17 -1.26 -6.82
N ARG A 165 -20.06 -1.45 -5.86
CA ARG A 165 -20.20 -0.48 -4.76
C ARG A 165 -19.05 -0.65 -3.79
N SER A 166 -18.64 0.44 -3.17
CA SER A 166 -17.56 0.39 -2.19
C SER A 166 -17.85 1.24 -0.97
N LEU A 167 -17.35 0.76 0.17
CA LEU A 167 -17.29 1.50 1.43
C LEU A 167 -15.82 1.76 1.76
N MET A 168 -15.52 2.97 2.23
CA MET A 168 -14.19 3.30 2.72
C MET A 168 -13.93 2.59 4.05
N VAL A 169 -12.80 1.94 4.13
CA VAL A 169 -12.28 1.31 5.34
C VAL A 169 -10.85 1.79 5.56
N TRP A 170 -10.35 1.66 6.78
CA TRP A 170 -9.00 2.07 7.11
C TRP A 170 -8.41 1.20 8.22
N ALA A 171 -7.11 1.13 8.24
CA ALA A 171 -6.33 0.57 9.33
C ALA A 171 -5.21 1.53 9.72
N LYS A 172 -5.00 1.72 11.02
CA LYS A 172 -3.82 2.38 11.58
C LYS A 172 -2.85 1.28 11.95
N ALA A 173 -1.74 1.24 11.24
CA ALA A 173 -0.78 0.15 11.37
C ALA A 173 0.64 0.67 11.52
N ARG A 174 1.45 -0.10 12.25
CA ARG A 174 2.91 0.02 12.23
C ARG A 174 3.44 -1.00 11.24
N ILE A 175 4.17 -0.51 10.23
CA ILE A 175 4.70 -1.34 9.16
C ILE A 175 6.21 -1.20 9.17
N SER A 176 6.92 -2.32 9.18
CA SER A 176 8.38 -2.33 9.20
C SER A 176 8.93 -3.52 8.43
N VAL A 177 10.14 -3.36 7.94
CA VAL A 177 10.95 -4.40 7.34
C VAL A 177 12.35 -4.32 7.94
N ASP A 178 12.92 -5.47 8.26
CA ASP A 178 14.32 -5.54 8.67
C ASP A 178 15.18 -5.43 7.41
N ARG A 179 16.12 -4.50 7.43
CA ARG A 179 17.06 -4.27 6.33
C ARG A 179 18.47 -4.25 6.82
N GLU A 180 19.32 -4.93 6.07
CA GLU A 180 20.75 -4.80 6.19
C GLU A 180 21.17 -3.42 5.68
N ILE A 181 22.00 -2.72 6.45
CA ILE A 181 22.60 -1.45 6.10
C ILE A 181 24.11 -1.55 6.32
N PHE A 182 24.83 -0.69 5.64
CA PHE A 182 26.28 -0.58 5.77
C PHE A 182 26.64 0.74 6.44
N LEU A 183 27.48 0.68 7.47
CA LEU A 183 27.92 1.83 8.25
C LEU A 183 29.41 2.07 8.04
N ALA A 184 29.82 3.32 8.00
CA ALA A 184 31.25 3.67 8.06
C ALA A 184 31.77 3.41 9.49
N THR A 185 32.82 2.61 9.64
CA THR A 185 33.45 2.32 10.96
C THR A 185 34.27 3.50 11.46
N GLU A 186 34.79 4.31 10.55
CA GLU A 186 35.57 5.51 10.79
C GLU A 186 35.19 6.63 9.83
N THR A 187 35.73 7.81 10.02
CA THR A 187 35.49 8.92 9.08
C THR A 187 36.23 8.67 7.76
N ILE A 188 35.46 8.58 6.66
CA ILE A 188 35.98 8.39 5.30
C ILE A 188 35.93 9.72 4.57
N PRO A 189 37.07 10.33 4.22
CA PRO A 189 37.12 11.61 3.51
C PRO A 189 36.55 11.51 2.08
N LYS A 190 35.98 12.61 1.58
CA LYS A 190 35.58 12.73 0.17
C LYS A 190 36.77 12.41 -0.75
N GLY A 191 36.49 11.65 -1.82
CA GLY A 191 37.45 11.30 -2.86
C GLY A 191 38.34 10.11 -2.53
N THR A 192 38.20 9.48 -1.36
CA THR A 192 38.92 8.27 -0.99
C THR A 192 38.22 7.00 -1.40
N VAL A 193 39.01 5.98 -1.77
CA VAL A 193 38.45 4.64 -2.06
C VAL A 193 38.11 3.97 -0.75
N ILE A 194 36.91 3.43 -0.68
CA ILE A 194 36.36 2.75 0.52
C ILE A 194 36.97 1.35 0.61
N ARG A 195 37.56 1.03 1.75
CA ARG A 195 38.15 -0.27 2.06
C ARG A 195 37.17 -1.16 2.86
N ALA A 196 37.43 -2.45 2.83
CA ALA A 196 36.58 -3.43 3.54
C ALA A 196 36.56 -3.23 5.07
N ASP A 197 37.69 -2.82 5.67
CA ASP A 197 37.84 -2.54 7.09
C ASP A 197 37.07 -1.29 7.56
N GLN A 198 36.67 -0.43 6.62
CA GLN A 198 35.92 0.79 6.85
C GLN A 198 34.40 0.61 6.79
N VAL A 199 33.93 -0.60 6.52
CA VAL A 199 32.50 -0.90 6.35
C VAL A 199 32.07 -1.96 7.38
N ALA A 200 31.08 -1.63 8.18
CA ALA A 200 30.38 -2.58 9.06
C ALA A 200 28.95 -2.80 8.55
N THR A 201 28.46 -4.02 8.74
CA THR A 201 27.07 -4.37 8.48
C THR A 201 26.26 -4.22 9.74
N ASP A 202 25.06 -3.64 9.65
CA ASP A 202 24.08 -3.55 10.73
C ASP A 202 22.69 -3.82 10.18
N HIS A 203 21.74 -4.13 11.06
CA HIS A 203 20.36 -4.38 10.73
C HIS A 203 19.46 -3.33 11.37
N ILE A 204 18.68 -2.64 10.56
CA ILE A 204 17.70 -1.69 11.06
C ILE A 204 16.28 -2.09 10.68
N ARG A 205 15.37 -1.84 11.61
CA ARG A 205 13.93 -1.98 11.35
C ARG A 205 13.37 -0.63 10.92
N GLN A 206 12.94 -0.55 9.67
CA GLN A 206 12.45 0.71 9.12
C GLN A 206 11.17 0.52 8.29
N PHE A 207 10.46 1.60 8.05
CA PHE A 207 9.30 1.60 7.15
C PHE A 207 9.76 1.23 5.73
N PRO A 208 9.04 0.29 5.04
CA PRO A 208 9.41 -0.11 3.69
C PRO A 208 9.22 1.06 2.71
N SER A 209 10.29 1.47 2.04
CA SER A 209 10.21 2.48 0.99
C SER A 209 9.36 1.97 -0.17
N ILE A 210 8.48 2.83 -0.68
CA ILE A 210 7.66 2.53 -1.87
C ILE A 210 8.50 2.61 -3.13
N GLU A 211 9.56 3.42 -3.12
CA GLU A 211 10.53 3.49 -4.22
C GLU A 211 11.42 2.25 -4.18
N PRO A 212 11.75 1.66 -5.35
CA PRO A 212 12.73 0.60 -5.40
C PRO A 212 14.00 1.14 -4.75
N SER A 213 14.30 0.63 -3.58
CA SER A 213 15.50 1.00 -2.87
C SER A 213 16.67 0.65 -3.77
N ALA A 214 17.61 1.57 -3.95
CA ALA A 214 18.91 1.32 -4.56
C ALA A 214 19.78 0.33 -3.73
N ASN A 215 19.14 -0.59 -3.04
CA ASN A 215 19.70 -1.61 -2.16
C ASN A 215 19.84 -2.96 -2.88
N ALA A 216 20.18 -2.96 -4.15
CA ALA A 216 20.98 -4.06 -4.65
C ALA A 216 22.26 -4.09 -3.80
N PRO A 217 22.83 -5.25 -3.48
CA PRO A 217 24.09 -5.33 -2.73
C PRO A 217 25.15 -4.52 -3.50
N LEU A 218 25.22 -3.26 -3.14
CA LEU A 218 26.20 -2.34 -3.69
C LEU A 218 27.54 -2.85 -3.20
N THR A 219 28.39 -3.20 -4.12
CA THR A 219 29.79 -3.44 -3.82
C THR A 219 30.37 -2.10 -3.37
N ILE A 220 30.20 -1.75 -2.09
CA ILE A 220 30.66 -0.49 -1.49
C ILE A 220 32.16 -0.42 -1.51
N VAL A 221 32.78 -1.55 -1.23
CA VAL A 221 34.25 -1.68 -1.23
C VAL A 221 34.80 -1.48 -2.65
N GLY A 222 35.78 -0.58 -2.76
CA GLY A 222 36.36 -0.21 -4.04
C GLY A 222 35.69 0.99 -4.73
N LYS A 223 34.56 1.48 -4.22
CA LYS A 223 33.97 2.74 -4.68
C LYS A 223 34.63 3.95 -4.02
N ILE A 224 34.41 5.12 -4.56
CA ILE A 224 34.92 6.39 -4.04
C ILE A 224 33.83 7.09 -3.25
N ALA A 225 34.17 7.61 -2.06
CA ALA A 225 33.29 8.45 -1.29
C ALA A 225 33.06 9.80 -2.00
N ARG A 226 31.84 10.07 -2.44
CA ARG A 226 31.43 11.32 -3.11
C ARG A 226 31.40 12.52 -2.17
N ARG A 227 31.19 12.25 -0.88
CA ARG A 227 31.21 13.20 0.25
C ARG A 227 31.91 12.56 1.43
N THR A 228 32.32 13.38 2.39
CA THR A 228 32.86 12.83 3.66
C THR A 228 31.75 12.06 4.38
N LEU A 229 32.05 10.83 4.80
CA LEU A 229 31.19 9.97 5.60
C LEU A 229 31.73 9.95 7.03
N ALA A 230 30.91 10.30 8.01
CA ALA A 230 31.30 10.25 9.40
C ALA A 230 31.25 8.80 9.95
N ALA A 231 32.03 8.51 10.96
CA ALA A 231 31.94 7.24 11.68
C ALA A 231 30.51 6.99 12.18
N GLY A 232 30.00 5.77 12.01
CA GLY A 232 28.63 5.37 12.34
C GLY A 232 27.56 5.85 11.37
N GLN A 233 27.90 6.58 10.30
CA GLN A 233 26.95 7.04 9.31
C GLN A 233 26.62 5.94 8.29
N PRO A 234 25.33 5.77 7.92
CA PRO A 234 24.94 4.86 6.85
C PRO A 234 25.55 5.26 5.51
N ILE A 235 26.14 4.30 4.83
CA ILE A 235 26.69 4.45 3.49
C ILE A 235 25.57 4.19 2.49
N VAL A 236 25.09 5.26 1.85
CA VAL A 236 23.99 5.22 0.87
C VAL A 236 24.52 5.36 -0.55
N ALA A 237 23.77 4.87 -1.53
CA ALA A 237 24.22 4.81 -2.93
C ALA A 237 24.61 6.19 -3.51
N ASP A 238 23.89 7.26 -3.13
CA ASP A 238 24.15 8.62 -3.58
C ASP A 238 25.46 9.22 -3.03
N ALA A 239 26.02 8.60 -2.00
CA ALA A 239 27.29 8.97 -1.41
C ALA A 239 28.50 8.27 -2.07
N LEU A 240 28.27 7.45 -3.08
CA LEU A 240 29.29 6.63 -3.75
C LEU A 240 29.44 7.03 -5.21
N ASP A 241 30.67 7.01 -5.68
CA ASP A 241 31.03 7.08 -7.09
C ASP A 241 31.85 5.84 -7.47
N ASP A 242 31.76 5.44 -8.73
CA ASP A 242 32.59 4.38 -9.25
C ASP A 242 34.05 4.87 -9.43
N LEU A 243 34.99 3.98 -9.13
CA LEU A 243 36.41 4.24 -9.39
C LEU A 243 36.59 4.39 -10.89
N LYS A 244 37.12 5.54 -11.30
CA LYS A 244 37.40 5.81 -12.72
C LYS A 244 38.82 5.38 -13.04
N ASP A 245 38.97 4.74 -14.19
CA ASP A 245 40.27 4.32 -14.71
C ASP A 245 40.98 5.44 -15.47
N VAL A 246 40.23 6.42 -15.98
CA VAL A 246 40.71 7.61 -16.70
C VAL A 246 39.94 8.83 -16.24
N PHE A 247 40.65 9.93 -15.94
CA PHE A 247 40.07 11.22 -15.58
C PHE A 247 40.21 12.24 -16.71
N ARG A 248 39.27 13.17 -16.81
CA ARG A 248 39.38 14.29 -17.76
C ARG A 248 40.63 15.12 -17.51
N GLY A 249 41.36 15.40 -18.59
CA GLY A 249 42.64 16.14 -18.55
C GLY A 249 43.83 15.24 -18.31
N GLU A 250 43.66 13.97 -18.06
CA GLU A 250 44.71 12.99 -17.82
C GLU A 250 45.35 12.56 -19.16
N ARG A 251 46.64 12.30 -19.13
CA ARG A 251 47.36 11.69 -20.25
C ARG A 251 47.03 10.22 -20.30
N VAL A 252 46.65 9.74 -21.49
CA VAL A 252 46.28 8.34 -21.72
C VAL A 252 47.14 7.75 -22.84
N HIS A 253 47.46 6.48 -22.70
CA HIS A 253 48.16 5.70 -23.70
C HIS A 253 47.17 5.10 -24.69
N VAL A 254 47.16 5.61 -25.90
CA VAL A 254 46.27 5.15 -26.95
C VAL A 254 46.92 4.03 -27.74
N ARG A 255 46.19 2.93 -27.90
CA ARG A 255 46.51 1.88 -28.85
C ARG A 255 45.47 1.93 -29.98
N ALA A 256 45.90 2.31 -31.16
CA ALA A 256 45.04 2.31 -32.34
C ALA A 256 45.35 1.06 -33.19
N ILE A 257 44.29 0.31 -33.53
CA ILE A 257 44.37 -0.91 -34.34
C ILE A 257 43.55 -0.69 -35.59
N ASP A 258 44.19 -0.90 -36.76
CA ASP A 258 43.50 -0.87 -38.04
C ASP A 258 44.06 -2.03 -38.91
N GLY A 259 43.17 -3.03 -39.20
CA GLY A 259 43.57 -4.26 -39.85
C GLY A 259 44.69 -4.98 -39.11
N GLY A 260 45.84 -5.17 -39.75
CA GLY A 260 47.03 -5.79 -39.16
C GLY A 260 48.03 -4.79 -38.54
N ALA A 261 47.77 -3.48 -38.60
CA ALA A 261 48.64 -2.42 -38.08
C ALA A 261 48.23 -2.01 -36.66
N SER A 262 49.22 -1.77 -35.78
CA SER A 262 48.97 -1.22 -34.45
C SER A 262 49.93 -0.04 -34.21
N ILE A 263 49.37 1.10 -33.83
CA ILE A 263 50.08 2.33 -33.50
C ILE A 263 49.84 2.67 -32.03
N ARG A 264 50.87 3.16 -31.34
CA ARG A 264 50.75 3.66 -29.96
C ARG A 264 51.19 5.11 -29.90
N PHE A 265 50.44 5.92 -29.19
CA PHE A 265 50.74 7.32 -28.94
C PHE A 265 50.01 7.82 -27.68
N ASP A 266 50.46 8.98 -27.19
CA ASP A 266 49.82 9.61 -26.04
C ASP A 266 48.78 10.63 -26.48
N ALA A 267 47.68 10.69 -25.72
CA ALA A 267 46.59 11.65 -25.92
C ALA A 267 46.10 12.19 -24.58
N ILE A 268 45.20 13.18 -24.61
CA ILE A 268 44.61 13.78 -23.41
C ILE A 268 43.13 13.41 -23.37
N ALA A 269 42.66 12.81 -22.28
CA ALA A 269 41.27 12.47 -22.06
C ALA A 269 40.45 13.75 -21.92
N GLN A 270 39.37 13.88 -22.71
CA GLN A 270 38.43 14.99 -22.65
C GLN A 270 37.21 14.67 -21.76
N SER A 271 37.02 13.41 -21.38
CA SER A 271 36.03 12.93 -20.44
C SER A 271 36.59 11.83 -19.55
N SER A 272 36.02 11.65 -18.37
CA SER A 272 36.41 10.58 -17.44
C SER A 272 35.53 9.35 -17.68
N GLY A 273 36.07 8.15 -17.37
CA GLY A 273 35.33 6.89 -17.48
C GLY A 273 36.07 5.73 -16.80
N GLN A 274 35.41 4.58 -16.78
CA GLN A 274 35.93 3.32 -16.27
C GLN A 274 36.17 2.33 -17.42
N LYS A 275 36.86 1.23 -17.13
CA LYS A 275 37.10 0.17 -18.12
C LYS A 275 35.77 -0.28 -18.78
N GLY A 276 35.77 -0.26 -20.11
CA GLY A 276 34.60 -0.54 -20.94
C GLY A 276 33.83 0.70 -21.42
N ASP A 277 34.13 1.88 -20.86
CA ASP A 277 33.52 3.13 -21.34
C ASP A 277 34.24 3.65 -22.59
N VAL A 278 33.48 4.30 -23.46
CA VAL A 278 34.01 5.02 -24.62
C VAL A 278 34.12 6.50 -24.27
N ILE A 279 35.34 7.02 -24.25
CA ILE A 279 35.60 8.41 -23.92
C ILE A 279 36.11 9.19 -25.14
N LEU A 280 35.95 10.52 -25.10
CA LEU A 280 36.57 11.43 -26.05
C LEU A 280 38.00 11.71 -25.62
N VAL A 281 38.95 11.57 -26.52
CA VAL A 281 40.40 11.88 -26.31
C VAL A 281 40.87 12.86 -27.38
N HIS A 282 41.79 13.72 -26.99
CA HIS A 282 42.41 14.73 -27.83
C HIS A 282 43.87 14.33 -28.13
N ASN A 283 44.23 14.26 -29.40
CA ASN A 283 45.62 14.08 -29.80
C ASN A 283 46.32 15.45 -29.98
N PRO A 284 47.22 15.82 -29.10
CA PRO A 284 47.86 17.15 -29.15
C PRO A 284 48.74 17.36 -30.39
N TRP A 285 49.23 16.29 -31.04
CA TRP A 285 50.07 16.36 -32.21
C TRP A 285 49.27 16.67 -33.49
N SER A 286 48.11 16.05 -33.64
CA SER A 286 47.28 16.24 -34.82
C SER A 286 46.14 17.25 -34.61
N GLY A 287 45.90 17.70 -33.38
CA GLY A 287 44.83 18.59 -33.01
C GLY A 287 43.42 17.94 -33.12
N LYS A 288 43.33 16.62 -33.37
CA LYS A 288 42.06 15.90 -33.59
C LYS A 288 41.56 15.27 -32.32
N ASN A 289 40.24 15.23 -32.21
CA ASN A 289 39.53 14.49 -31.21
C ASN A 289 38.96 13.19 -31.80
N PHE A 290 38.97 12.10 -31.04
CA PHE A 290 38.45 10.80 -31.43
C PHE A 290 37.91 10.05 -30.23
N ARG A 291 37.07 9.03 -30.47
CA ARG A 291 36.54 8.17 -29.43
C ARG A 291 37.46 6.99 -29.20
N ALA A 292 37.67 6.65 -27.91
CA ALA A 292 38.50 5.52 -27.51
C ALA A 292 37.84 4.75 -26.38
N LEU A 293 37.92 3.42 -26.44
CA LEU A 293 37.43 2.49 -25.41
C LEU A 293 38.49 2.40 -24.30
N ILE A 294 38.09 2.58 -23.06
CA ILE A 294 38.97 2.38 -21.90
C ILE A 294 39.23 0.88 -21.72
N GLU A 295 40.47 0.43 -21.86
CA GLU A 295 40.89 -0.95 -21.57
C GLU A 295 41.33 -1.13 -20.10
N GLY A 296 41.74 -0.06 -19.44
CA GLY A 296 42.19 -0.03 -18.06
C GLY A 296 42.77 1.33 -17.69
N ARG A 297 43.44 1.40 -16.53
CA ARG A 297 43.97 2.66 -16.02
C ARG A 297 44.94 3.27 -17.03
N GLU A 298 44.66 4.51 -17.44
CA GLU A 298 45.44 5.29 -18.41
C GLU A 298 45.57 4.65 -19.79
N HIS A 299 44.90 3.53 -20.09
CA HIS A 299 45.01 2.81 -21.36
C HIS A 299 43.68 2.82 -22.12
N VAL A 300 43.74 3.25 -23.36
CA VAL A 300 42.56 3.33 -24.23
C VAL A 300 42.83 2.72 -25.60
N LEU A 301 41.80 2.13 -26.20
CA LEU A 301 41.83 1.46 -27.49
C LEU A 301 40.98 2.23 -28.51
N VAL A 302 41.54 2.44 -29.69
CA VAL A 302 40.82 2.89 -30.89
C VAL A 302 40.82 1.75 -31.89
N ARG A 303 39.67 1.36 -32.36
CA ARG A 303 39.54 0.42 -33.49
C ARG A 303 39.11 1.22 -34.72
N GLY A 304 39.88 1.11 -35.79
CA GLY A 304 39.47 1.61 -37.09
C GLY A 304 38.22 0.85 -37.53
N GLU A 305 37.15 1.57 -37.84
CA GLU A 305 36.04 1.00 -38.59
C GLU A 305 36.50 0.94 -40.05
N LEU A 306 36.52 -0.28 -40.64
CA LEU A 306 36.67 -0.53 -42.07
C LEU A 306 35.41 -0.04 -42.81
#